data_1dc342fb39ef5987037f3569b4f1d14e
#
_entry.id   1dc342fb39ef5987037f3569b4f1d14e
#
_cell.length_a   1.000
_cell.length_b   1.000
_cell.length_c   1.000
_cell.angle_alpha   90.00
_cell.angle_beta   90.00
_cell.angle_gamma   90.00
#
_symmetry.space_group_name_H-M   'P 1'
#
loop_
_entity.id
_entity.type
_entity.pdbx_description
1 polymer ?
#
loop_
_entity_poly.entity_id
_entity_poly.type
_entity_poly.pdbx_seq_one_letter_code
_entity_poly.pdbx_strand_id
1 'polypeptide(L)'
;MINSSLQPKLNPMFRLQWEQVQECYVLLYPEGMVKLNGSAGEIMQLIDGNNKVLDIINTLNDKFPDAGDLTEDIYEFLSAAGEKKWLYYEQ
;
A
#
# COMPACT_ATOMS: atom_id res chain seq x y z
N MET A 1 -14.42 6.78 -5.13
CA MET A 1 -14.25 5.32 -5.32
C MET A 1 -12.96 5.02 -6.08
N ILE A 2 -12.22 4.03 -5.62
CA ILE A 2 -10.96 3.65 -6.26
C ILE A 2 -11.24 2.78 -7.47
N ASN A 3 -10.50 2.99 -8.55
CA ASN A 3 -10.53 2.09 -9.69
C ASN A 3 -9.11 1.75 -10.12
N SER A 4 -8.97 0.77 -10.99
CA SER A 4 -7.65 0.21 -11.32
C SER A 4 -6.75 1.14 -12.12
N SER A 5 -7.31 2.20 -12.70
CA SER A 5 -6.50 3.14 -13.48
C SER A 5 -5.92 4.27 -12.64
N LEU A 6 -6.32 4.39 -11.38
CA LEU A 6 -5.78 5.41 -10.50
C LEU A 6 -4.36 5.08 -10.08
N GLN A 7 -3.56 6.11 -9.86
CA GLN A 7 -2.18 5.98 -9.43
C GLN A 7 -2.09 6.45 -7.98
N PRO A 8 -1.89 5.53 -7.03
CA PRO A 8 -1.77 5.93 -5.63
C PRO A 8 -0.42 6.55 -5.35
N LYS A 9 -0.40 7.53 -4.47
CA LYS A 9 0.82 8.18 -4.02
C LYS A 9 0.81 8.30 -2.51
N LEU A 10 1.98 8.11 -1.91
CA LEU A 10 2.12 8.25 -0.47
C LEU A 10 2.00 9.73 -0.10
N ASN A 11 1.18 10.02 0.91
CA ASN A 11 1.08 11.37 1.46
C ASN A 11 2.46 11.80 1.96
N PRO A 12 2.97 12.97 1.55
CA PRO A 12 4.32 13.41 1.94
C PRO A 12 4.54 13.55 3.45
N MET A 13 3.46 13.62 4.23
CA MET A 13 3.59 13.65 5.69
C MET A 13 3.97 12.30 6.27
N PHE A 14 3.94 11.25 5.48
CA PHE A 14 4.22 9.89 5.91
C PHE A 14 5.48 9.37 5.23
N ARG A 15 6.20 8.51 5.95
CA ARG A 15 7.38 7.83 5.41
C ARG A 15 7.26 6.34 5.66
N LEU A 16 7.47 5.55 4.62
CA LEU A 16 7.54 4.10 4.78
C LEU A 16 8.97 3.70 5.14
N GLN A 17 9.12 2.92 6.19
CA GLN A 17 10.45 2.52 6.66
C GLN A 17 10.44 1.05 7.10
N TRP A 18 11.50 0.33 6.74
CA TRP A 18 11.70 -1.03 7.23
C TRP A 18 12.25 -0.97 8.65
N GLU A 19 11.61 -1.72 9.56
CA GLU A 19 12.04 -1.79 10.95
C GLU A 19 12.72 -3.13 11.19
N GLN A 20 14.04 -3.11 11.30
CA GLN A 20 14.85 -4.33 11.37
C GLN A 20 14.53 -5.18 12.61
N VAL A 21 14.39 -4.53 13.76
CA VAL A 21 14.18 -5.25 15.01
C VAL A 21 12.85 -5.99 15.02
N GLN A 22 11.82 -5.37 14.48
CA GLN A 22 10.47 -5.95 14.45
C GLN A 22 10.19 -6.71 13.16
N GLU A 23 11.09 -6.61 12.19
CA GLU A 23 10.99 -7.27 10.90
C GLU A 23 9.68 -6.96 10.20
N CYS A 24 9.33 -5.68 10.17
CA CYS A 24 8.12 -5.22 9.48
C CYS A 24 8.31 -3.80 8.98
N TYR A 25 7.45 -3.41 8.06
CA TYR A 25 7.39 -2.02 7.62
C TYR A 25 6.55 -1.21 8.60
N VAL A 26 6.92 0.05 8.76
CA VAL A 26 6.15 1.01 9.55
C VAL A 26 5.93 2.27 8.73
N LEU A 27 4.82 2.96 9.00
CA LEU A 27 4.58 4.29 8.47
C LEU A 27 4.89 5.30 9.58
N LEU A 28 5.85 6.17 9.31
CA LEU A 28 6.21 7.23 10.25
C LEU A 28 5.50 8.52 9.87
N TYR A 29 5.01 9.24 10.86
CA TYR A 29 4.39 10.55 10.66
C TYR A 29 4.65 11.40 11.91
N PRO A 30 4.35 12.73 11.84
CA PRO A 30 4.76 13.61 12.95
C PRO A 30 4.27 13.19 14.33
N GLU A 31 3.07 12.62 14.43
CA GLU A 31 2.49 12.23 15.71
C GLU A 31 2.83 10.83 16.17
N GLY A 32 3.54 10.05 15.36
CA GLY A 32 3.85 8.68 15.76
C GLY A 32 4.15 7.75 14.60
N MET A 33 3.80 6.48 14.77
CA MET A 33 4.01 5.50 13.71
C MET A 33 2.93 4.43 13.73
N VAL A 34 2.76 3.79 12.58
CA VAL A 34 1.83 2.67 12.41
C VAL A 34 2.63 1.46 11.98
N LYS A 35 2.50 0.35 12.70
CA LYS A 35 3.08 -0.92 12.26
C LYS A 35 2.19 -1.53 11.20
N LEU A 36 2.81 -2.01 10.14
CA LEU A 36 2.08 -2.65 9.05
C LEU A 36 2.28 -4.16 9.13
N ASN A 37 1.20 -4.92 8.93
CA ASN A 37 1.35 -6.36 8.80
C ASN A 37 2.00 -6.69 7.45
N GLY A 38 2.29 -7.99 7.21
CA GLY A 38 2.97 -8.39 6.00
C GLY A 38 2.28 -7.96 4.72
N SER A 39 0.96 -8.14 4.66
CA SER A 39 0.17 -7.77 3.48
C SER A 39 0.21 -6.27 3.22
N ALA A 40 0.02 -5.48 4.26
CA ALA A 40 0.05 -4.03 4.15
C ALA A 40 1.42 -3.54 3.69
N GLY A 41 2.47 -4.14 4.23
CA GLY A 41 3.84 -3.80 3.83
C GLY A 41 4.10 -4.09 2.36
N GLU A 42 3.62 -5.23 1.88
CA GLU A 42 3.79 -5.59 0.47
C GLU A 42 3.11 -4.59 -0.46
N ILE A 43 1.89 -4.16 -0.10
CA ILE A 43 1.17 -3.18 -0.91
C ILE A 43 1.86 -1.82 -0.87
N MET A 44 2.23 -1.37 0.33
CA MET A 44 2.81 -0.03 0.49
C MET A 44 4.15 0.12 -0.24
N GLN A 45 4.94 -0.96 -0.33
CA GLN A 45 6.21 -0.91 -1.07
C GLN A 45 6.02 -0.60 -2.55
N LEU A 46 4.86 -0.93 -3.10
CA LEU A 46 4.59 -0.74 -4.52
C LEU A 46 4.00 0.64 -4.81
N ILE A 47 3.76 1.44 -3.79
CA ILE A 47 3.25 2.80 -3.96
C ILE A 47 4.44 3.74 -4.10
N ASP A 48 4.96 3.77 -5.33
CA ASP A 48 6.20 4.50 -5.64
C ASP A 48 5.96 5.73 -6.51
N GLY A 49 4.70 6.08 -6.73
CA GLY A 49 4.35 7.21 -7.57
C GLY A 49 4.26 6.89 -9.05
N ASN A 50 4.58 5.67 -9.44
CA ASN A 50 4.55 5.23 -10.83
C ASN A 50 3.55 4.11 -11.09
N ASN A 51 3.31 3.25 -10.09
CA ASN A 51 2.39 2.13 -10.26
C ASN A 51 0.95 2.58 -10.13
N LYS A 52 0.11 2.08 -11.04
CA LYS A 52 -1.34 2.21 -10.91
C LYS A 52 -1.86 1.10 -10.02
N VAL A 53 -3.09 1.22 -9.56
CA VAL A 53 -3.72 0.16 -8.77
C VAL A 53 -3.64 -1.18 -9.52
N LEU A 54 -3.90 -1.18 -10.84
CA LEU A 54 -3.82 -2.41 -11.62
C LEU A 54 -2.42 -3.03 -11.58
N ASP A 55 -1.37 -2.19 -11.64
CA ASP A 55 0.00 -2.68 -11.58
C ASP A 55 0.29 -3.37 -10.26
N ILE A 56 -0.21 -2.78 -9.17
CA ILE A 56 -0.04 -3.35 -7.84
C ILE A 56 -0.74 -4.72 -7.74
N ILE A 57 -1.97 -4.79 -8.24
CA ILE A 57 -2.73 -6.04 -8.25
C ILE A 57 -1.99 -7.12 -9.01
N ASN A 58 -1.54 -6.79 -10.23
CA ASN A 58 -0.85 -7.77 -11.07
C ASN A 58 0.46 -8.22 -10.44
N THR A 59 1.23 -7.30 -9.88
CA THR A 59 2.50 -7.62 -9.24
C THR A 59 2.30 -8.59 -8.07
N LEU A 60 1.33 -8.31 -7.22
CA LEU A 60 1.11 -9.12 -6.03
C LEU A 60 0.46 -10.48 -6.37
N ASN A 61 -0.41 -10.52 -7.36
CA ASN A 61 -0.97 -11.79 -7.81
C ASN A 61 0.13 -12.69 -8.39
N ASP A 62 1.09 -12.11 -9.09
CA ASP A 62 2.23 -12.86 -9.62
C ASP A 62 3.18 -13.31 -8.52
N LYS A 63 3.38 -12.48 -7.51
CA LYS A 63 4.30 -12.79 -6.41
C LYS A 63 3.74 -13.86 -5.48
N PHE A 64 2.43 -13.88 -5.30
CA PHE A 64 1.77 -14.80 -4.37
C PHE A 64 0.69 -15.62 -5.09
N PRO A 65 1.08 -16.47 -6.03
CA PRO A 65 0.09 -17.22 -6.83
C PRO A 65 -0.77 -18.16 -6.00
N ASP A 66 -0.25 -18.64 -4.87
CA ASP A 66 -1.00 -19.58 -4.03
C ASP A 66 -2.05 -18.88 -3.15
N ALA A 67 -2.02 -17.57 -3.07
CA ALA A 67 -2.98 -16.82 -2.27
C ALA A 67 -4.31 -16.58 -2.99
N GLY A 68 -4.41 -16.98 -4.26
CA GLY A 68 -5.59 -16.71 -5.06
C GLY A 68 -5.60 -15.28 -5.56
N ASP A 69 -6.79 -14.80 -5.95
CA ASP A 69 -6.92 -13.45 -6.48
C ASP A 69 -6.98 -12.43 -5.33
N LEU A 70 -6.00 -11.54 -5.29
CA LEU A 70 -5.86 -10.56 -4.22
C LEU A 70 -6.56 -9.23 -4.53
N THR A 71 -7.28 -9.14 -5.65
CA THR A 71 -7.88 -7.89 -6.10
C THR A 71 -8.73 -7.20 -5.03
N GLU A 72 -9.68 -7.93 -4.44
CA GLU A 72 -10.56 -7.33 -3.44
C GLU A 72 -9.82 -6.89 -2.19
N ASP A 73 -8.89 -7.72 -1.72
CA ASP A 73 -8.10 -7.39 -0.53
C ASP A 73 -7.28 -6.13 -0.75
N ILE A 74 -6.71 -5.99 -1.94
CA ILE A 74 -5.92 -4.80 -2.28
C ILE A 74 -6.80 -3.57 -2.34
N TYR A 75 -7.99 -3.67 -2.96
CA TYR A 75 -8.93 -2.54 -3.00
C TYR A 75 -9.36 -2.13 -1.59
N GLU A 76 -9.65 -3.09 -0.73
CA GLU A 76 -10.05 -2.79 0.65
C GLU A 76 -8.93 -2.06 1.39
N PHE A 77 -7.71 -2.55 1.26
CA PHE A 77 -6.58 -1.90 1.91
C PHE A 77 -6.38 -0.48 1.41
N LEU A 78 -6.39 -0.30 0.09
CA LEU A 78 -6.15 1.01 -0.50
C LEU A 78 -7.25 2.01 -0.14
N SER A 79 -8.51 1.55 -0.09
CA SER A 79 -9.62 2.39 0.34
C SER A 79 -9.44 2.86 1.79
N ALA A 80 -9.10 1.92 2.67
CA ALA A 80 -8.89 2.25 4.08
C ALA A 80 -7.71 3.21 4.25
N ALA A 81 -6.63 2.96 3.53
CA ALA A 81 -5.44 3.82 3.60
C ALA A 81 -5.75 5.23 3.12
N GLY A 82 -6.56 5.35 2.06
CA GLY A 82 -6.98 6.66 1.56
C GLY A 82 -7.83 7.41 2.58
N GLU A 83 -8.74 6.70 3.27
CA GLU A 83 -9.57 7.31 4.30
C GLU A 83 -8.73 7.81 5.47
N LYS A 84 -7.65 7.12 5.79
CA LYS A 84 -6.73 7.50 6.87
C LYS A 84 -5.74 8.58 6.42
N LYS A 85 -5.83 9.03 5.18
CA LYS A 85 -4.95 10.04 4.60
C LYS A 85 -3.50 9.60 4.45
N TRP A 86 -3.26 8.30 4.45
CA TRP A 86 -1.92 7.76 4.17
C TRP A 86 -1.57 7.96 2.70
N LEU A 87 -2.57 7.88 1.83
CA LEU A 87 -2.43 7.92 0.39
C LEU A 87 -3.38 8.94 -0.23
N TYR A 88 -3.03 9.40 -1.42
CA TYR A 88 -3.96 10.09 -2.29
C TYR A 88 -3.81 9.50 -3.70
N TYR A 89 -4.77 9.81 -4.56
CA TYR A 89 -4.82 9.18 -5.88
C TYR A 89 -4.81 10.20 -7.00
N GLU A 90 -4.07 9.88 -8.07
CA GLU A 90 -4.03 10.68 -9.29
C GLU A 90 -4.50 9.84 -10.47
N GLN A 91 -5.00 10.54 -11.48
CA GLN A 91 -5.41 9.87 -12.70
C GLN A 91 -4.36 9.97 -13.80
#